data_9557dc644ddab76cbdf35e4c2d2635d9
#
_entry.id   9557dc644ddab76cbdf35e4c2d2635d9
#
_cell.length_a   1.000
_cell.length_b   1.000
_cell.length_c   1.000
_cell.angle_alpha   90.00
_cell.angle_beta   90.00
_cell.angle_gamma   90.00
#
_symmetry.space_group_name_H-M   'P 1'
#
loop_
_entity.id
_entity.type
_entity.pdbx_description
1 polymer ?
#
loop_
_entity_poly.entity_id
_entity_poly.type
_entity_poly.pdbx_seq_one_letter_code
_entity_poly.pdbx_strand_id
1 'polypeptide(L)'
;MAEEIKSNKSMKFDKIQIKLASPENILEWSHGEVTKPETINYRTLKPEKDGLFCERIFGPSKDWECHCGKYKKIKDKGIVCDKCGVEVTKASVRRDRMGHIHLAAPVSHIWYFKGIPSRMDLILDIGPKNLEKVLYFASYIVIDPGETDIPFKKILSETEYRELCEQYGSKAFRVGMGAEAILEDRKSVV
;
A
#
# COMPACT_ATOMS: atom_id res chain seq x y z
N MET A 1 -10.70 -17.36 42.92
CA MET A 1 -9.61 -17.94 42.15
C MET A 1 -8.99 -16.79 41.35
N ALA A 2 -7.78 -16.45 41.70
CA ALA A 2 -7.05 -15.33 41.10
C ALA A 2 -6.64 -15.71 39.68
N GLU A 3 -7.18 -15.01 38.68
CA GLU A 3 -6.66 -15.10 37.32
C GLU A 3 -5.28 -14.46 37.29
N GLU A 4 -4.32 -15.27 36.90
CA GLU A 4 -2.93 -14.91 36.72
C GLU A 4 -2.82 -13.66 35.83
N ILE A 5 -2.34 -12.62 36.44
CA ILE A 5 -1.74 -11.50 35.72
C ILE A 5 -0.58 -12.10 34.94
N LYS A 6 -0.76 -12.32 33.63
CA LYS A 6 0.35 -12.67 32.73
C LYS A 6 1.40 -11.58 32.88
N SER A 7 2.42 -11.89 33.66
CA SER A 7 3.58 -11.02 33.85
C SER A 7 4.10 -10.63 32.47
N ASN A 8 4.22 -9.35 32.27
CA ASN A 8 4.93 -8.76 31.14
C ASN A 8 6.37 -9.28 31.17
N LYS A 9 6.61 -10.44 30.54
CA LYS A 9 7.96 -10.92 30.32
C LYS A 9 8.64 -9.85 29.49
N SER A 10 9.46 -9.02 30.12
CA SER A 10 10.35 -8.12 29.38
C SER A 10 11.17 -8.97 28.43
N MET A 11 10.86 -8.89 27.14
CA MET A 11 11.67 -9.57 26.12
C MET A 11 13.06 -8.95 26.16
N LYS A 12 14.03 -9.75 26.63
CA LYS A 12 15.44 -9.37 26.54
C LYS A 12 15.84 -9.49 25.08
N PHE A 13 16.33 -8.42 24.50
CA PHE A 13 16.86 -8.38 23.15
C PHE A 13 18.22 -7.71 23.13
N ASP A 14 19.12 -8.20 22.31
CA ASP A 14 20.48 -7.66 22.19
C ASP A 14 20.58 -6.57 21.12
N LYS A 15 19.66 -6.59 20.15
CA LYS A 15 19.67 -5.65 19.01
C LYS A 15 18.25 -5.28 18.61
N ILE A 16 18.11 -4.02 18.16
CA ILE A 16 16.90 -3.52 17.51
C ILE A 16 17.26 -3.14 16.07
N GLN A 17 16.47 -3.60 15.11
CA GLN A 17 16.60 -3.25 13.70
C GLN A 17 15.34 -2.56 13.23
N ILE A 18 15.50 -1.37 12.64
CA ILE A 18 14.40 -0.64 11.99
C ILE A 18 14.53 -0.87 10.48
N LYS A 19 13.47 -1.38 9.87
CA LYS A 19 13.38 -1.61 8.42
C LYS A 19 11.98 -1.31 7.91
N LEU A 20 11.85 -1.10 6.61
CA LEU A 20 10.54 -1.02 5.97
C LEU A 20 9.89 -2.39 5.93
N ALA A 21 8.58 -2.45 6.18
CA ALA A 21 7.81 -3.66 5.98
C ALA A 21 7.68 -3.96 4.49
N SER A 22 7.84 -5.23 4.13
CA SER A 22 7.53 -5.67 2.77
C SER A 22 6.02 -5.78 2.57
N PRO A 23 5.51 -5.81 1.32
CA PRO A 23 4.10 -6.07 1.05
C PRO A 23 3.59 -7.36 1.70
N GLU A 24 4.40 -8.42 1.71
CA GLU A 24 4.08 -9.71 2.31
C GLU A 24 3.89 -9.58 3.84
N ASN A 25 4.77 -8.84 4.52
CA ASN A 25 4.63 -8.57 5.95
C ASN A 25 3.33 -7.80 6.26
N ILE A 26 2.96 -6.83 5.41
CA ILE A 26 1.72 -6.06 5.57
C ILE A 26 0.51 -6.98 5.41
N LEU A 27 0.52 -7.88 4.44
CA LEU A 27 -0.56 -8.85 4.23
C LEU A 27 -0.66 -9.84 5.41
N GLU A 28 0.46 -10.29 5.96
CA GLU A 28 0.50 -11.17 7.14
C GLU A 28 -0.12 -10.49 8.37
N TRP A 29 0.16 -9.21 8.60
CA TRP A 29 -0.38 -8.46 9.73
C TRP A 29 -1.82 -8.00 9.53
N SER A 30 -2.31 -8.01 8.30
CA SER A 30 -3.62 -7.50 7.96
C SER A 30 -4.75 -8.45 8.35
N HIS A 31 -5.82 -7.90 8.89
CA HIS A 31 -7.07 -8.61 9.18
C HIS A 31 -8.07 -8.56 8.03
N GLY A 32 -7.73 -7.89 6.93
CA GLY A 32 -8.55 -7.84 5.73
C GLY A 32 -8.29 -6.62 4.87
N GLU A 33 -8.84 -6.65 3.66
CA GLU A 33 -8.72 -5.58 2.68
C GLU A 33 -9.83 -4.54 2.86
N VAL A 34 -9.42 -3.27 2.82
CA VAL A 34 -10.33 -2.11 2.75
C VAL A 34 -10.58 -1.79 1.28
N THR A 35 -11.80 -2.02 0.81
CA THR A 35 -12.17 -1.84 -0.61
C THR A 35 -12.99 -0.60 -0.87
N LYS A 36 -13.47 0.08 0.19
CA LYS A 36 -14.33 1.24 0.09
C LYS A 36 -13.76 2.44 0.85
N PRO A 37 -13.90 3.66 0.32
CA PRO A 37 -13.41 4.87 0.97
C PRO A 37 -14.31 5.34 2.13
N GLU A 38 -15.51 4.80 2.26
CA GLU A 38 -16.48 5.19 3.28
C GLU A 38 -15.96 4.88 4.68
N THR A 39 -16.28 5.76 5.62
CA THR A 39 -15.93 5.62 7.04
C THR A 39 -17.10 5.14 7.88
N ILE A 40 -18.09 6.00 8.04
CA ILE A 40 -19.30 5.75 8.81
C ILE A 40 -20.54 6.11 8.00
N ASN A 41 -21.63 5.43 8.27
CA ASN A 41 -22.94 5.81 7.75
C ASN A 41 -23.44 7.00 8.54
N TYR A 42 -23.69 8.14 7.88
CA TYR A 42 -24.11 9.39 8.52
C TYR A 42 -25.48 9.28 9.23
N ARG A 43 -26.35 8.35 8.78
CA ARG A 43 -27.69 8.14 9.35
C ARG A 43 -27.67 7.26 10.59
N THR A 44 -26.90 6.17 10.55
CA THR A 44 -26.84 5.17 11.63
C THR A 44 -25.67 5.38 12.58
N LEU A 45 -24.70 6.22 12.22
CA LEU A 45 -23.43 6.47 12.90
C LEU A 45 -22.60 5.20 13.12
N LYS A 46 -22.86 4.15 12.35
CA LYS A 46 -22.12 2.89 12.38
C LYS A 46 -21.08 2.83 11.27
N PRO A 47 -19.93 2.17 11.51
CA PRO A 47 -18.94 1.95 10.48
C PRO A 47 -19.50 1.21 9.27
N GLU A 48 -19.16 1.67 8.08
CA GLU A 48 -19.55 0.99 6.84
C GLU A 48 -18.74 -0.30 6.64
N LYS A 49 -19.40 -1.30 6.07
CA LYS A 49 -18.76 -2.58 5.76
C LYS A 49 -17.71 -2.39 4.67
N ASP A 50 -16.55 -3.00 4.86
CA ASP A 50 -15.39 -2.96 3.96
C ASP A 50 -14.80 -1.57 3.73
N GLY A 51 -15.21 -0.60 4.55
CA GLY A 51 -14.70 0.76 4.61
C GLY A 51 -13.52 0.94 5.57
N LEU A 52 -13.04 2.18 5.69
CA LEU A 52 -11.88 2.54 6.51
C LEU A 52 -12.06 2.29 8.01
N PHE A 53 -13.30 2.14 8.50
CA PHE A 53 -13.60 1.81 9.90
C PHE A 53 -14.33 0.49 10.07
N CYS A 54 -14.28 -0.39 9.08
CA CYS A 54 -14.99 -1.66 9.08
C CYS A 54 -14.75 -2.48 10.36
N GLU A 55 -15.83 -2.87 11.04
CA GLU A 55 -15.75 -3.66 12.28
C GLU A 55 -15.32 -5.10 12.04
N ARG A 56 -15.50 -5.63 10.82
CA ARG A 56 -15.03 -6.97 10.44
C ARG A 56 -13.51 -7.02 10.36
N ILE A 57 -12.87 -5.96 9.86
CA ILE A 57 -11.42 -5.86 9.68
C ILE A 57 -10.75 -5.43 10.99
N PHE A 58 -11.21 -4.33 11.58
CA PHE A 58 -10.55 -3.69 12.71
C PHE A 58 -11.09 -4.10 14.07
N GLY A 59 -12.24 -4.75 14.13
CA GLY A 59 -12.91 -5.13 15.37
C GLY A 59 -14.12 -4.28 15.71
N PRO A 60 -14.89 -4.66 16.75
CA PRO A 60 -16.12 -4.02 17.12
C PRO A 60 -15.92 -2.60 17.65
N SER A 61 -16.92 -1.72 17.47
CA SER A 61 -16.91 -0.35 18.02
C SER A 61 -17.23 -0.31 19.51
N LYS A 62 -17.95 -1.32 20.00
CA LYS A 62 -18.31 -1.47 21.43
C LYS A 62 -17.81 -2.80 21.96
N ASP A 63 -17.41 -2.80 23.23
CA ASP A 63 -16.93 -4.02 23.88
C ASP A 63 -17.99 -5.12 23.83
N TRP A 64 -17.59 -6.29 23.38
CA TRP A 64 -18.40 -7.51 23.38
C TRP A 64 -19.68 -7.44 22.56
N GLU A 65 -19.78 -6.51 21.62
CA GLU A 65 -20.96 -6.36 20.76
C GLU A 65 -20.56 -6.47 19.28
N CYS A 66 -21.24 -7.35 18.51
CA CYS A 66 -21.06 -7.40 17.09
C CYS A 66 -21.86 -6.30 16.37
N HIS A 67 -21.50 -5.98 15.12
CA HIS A 67 -22.11 -4.90 14.34
C HIS A 67 -23.66 -5.00 14.23
N CYS A 68 -24.19 -6.20 13.99
CA CYS A 68 -25.63 -6.41 13.86
C CYS A 68 -26.39 -6.53 15.20
N GLY A 69 -25.67 -6.59 16.33
CA GLY A 69 -26.25 -6.69 17.65
C GLY A 69 -26.79 -8.07 18.03
N LYS A 70 -26.49 -9.12 17.27
CA LYS A 70 -26.88 -10.50 17.61
C LYS A 70 -26.19 -10.97 18.89
N TYR A 71 -24.91 -10.67 19.03
CA TYR A 71 -24.10 -10.98 20.21
C TYR A 71 -23.77 -9.67 20.94
N LYS A 72 -24.04 -9.63 22.26
CA LYS A 72 -23.86 -8.44 23.11
C LYS A 72 -23.30 -8.76 24.49
N LYS A 73 -22.83 -9.97 24.70
CA LYS A 73 -22.43 -10.43 26.04
C LYS A 73 -20.99 -10.92 26.02
N ILE A 74 -20.30 -10.73 27.13
CA ILE A 74 -18.92 -11.19 27.33
C ILE A 74 -18.78 -12.72 27.23
N LYS A 75 -19.86 -13.48 27.50
CA LYS A 75 -19.87 -14.93 27.35
C LYS A 75 -19.64 -15.40 25.91
N ASP A 76 -19.94 -14.52 24.95
CA ASP A 76 -19.81 -14.79 23.52
C ASP A 76 -18.42 -14.37 22.98
N LYS A 77 -17.45 -14.11 23.86
CA LYS A 77 -16.08 -13.71 23.55
C LYS A 77 -15.43 -14.66 22.54
N GLY A 78 -14.81 -14.10 21.49
CA GLY A 78 -14.09 -14.84 20.45
C GLY A 78 -14.96 -15.46 19.38
N ILE A 79 -16.30 -15.33 19.48
CA ILE A 79 -17.21 -15.83 18.43
C ILE A 79 -17.19 -14.83 17.27
N VAL A 80 -17.02 -15.31 16.06
CA VAL A 80 -17.23 -14.54 14.83
C VAL A 80 -18.70 -14.65 14.46
N CYS A 81 -19.37 -13.49 14.39
CA CYS A 81 -20.79 -13.44 14.07
C CYS A 81 -21.06 -13.97 12.66
N ASP A 82 -21.89 -14.97 12.53
CA ASP A 82 -22.33 -15.58 11.25
C ASP A 82 -23.08 -14.59 10.34
N LYS A 83 -23.76 -13.59 10.92
CA LYS A 83 -24.53 -12.59 10.16
C LYS A 83 -23.71 -11.43 9.65
N CYS A 84 -22.81 -10.86 10.48
CA CYS A 84 -22.05 -9.65 10.13
C CYS A 84 -20.54 -9.87 10.02
N GLY A 85 -20.01 -11.05 10.38
CA GLY A 85 -18.60 -11.39 10.29
C GLY A 85 -17.71 -10.69 11.33
N VAL A 86 -18.27 -9.97 12.28
CA VAL A 86 -17.52 -9.25 13.32
C VAL A 86 -17.22 -10.19 14.47
N GLU A 87 -15.98 -10.22 14.93
CA GLU A 87 -15.55 -10.97 16.08
C GLU A 87 -15.99 -10.24 17.38
N VAL A 88 -16.55 -10.99 18.33
CA VAL A 88 -16.97 -10.47 19.63
C VAL A 88 -15.76 -10.34 20.55
N THR A 89 -15.16 -9.16 20.62
CA THR A 89 -13.99 -8.86 21.43
C THR A 89 -14.08 -7.44 22.01
N LYS A 90 -13.02 -7.00 22.71
CA LYS A 90 -12.94 -5.62 23.20
C LYS A 90 -12.71 -4.64 22.06
N ALA A 91 -13.33 -3.46 22.14
CA ALA A 91 -13.11 -2.38 21.18
C ALA A 91 -11.66 -1.88 21.10
N SER A 92 -10.85 -2.11 22.16
CA SER A 92 -9.44 -1.75 22.21
C SER A 92 -8.61 -2.39 21.09
N VAL A 93 -9.02 -3.57 20.58
CA VAL A 93 -8.32 -4.25 19.46
C VAL A 93 -8.27 -3.40 18.19
N ARG A 94 -9.15 -2.43 18.04
CA ARG A 94 -9.15 -1.48 16.92
C ARG A 94 -7.90 -0.61 16.84
N ARG A 95 -7.16 -0.47 17.94
CA ARG A 95 -5.89 0.26 17.99
C ARG A 95 -4.71 -0.57 17.49
N ASP A 96 -4.84 -1.89 17.53
CA ASP A 96 -3.75 -2.82 17.25
C ASP A 96 -3.91 -3.51 15.89
N ARG A 97 -5.16 -3.73 15.45
CA ARG A 97 -5.45 -4.43 14.20
C ARG A 97 -5.17 -3.54 12.99
N MET A 98 -4.44 -4.11 12.04
CA MET A 98 -4.14 -3.52 10.75
C MET A 98 -5.03 -4.08 9.67
N GLY A 99 -5.37 -3.26 8.70
CA GLY A 99 -5.94 -3.64 7.41
C GLY A 99 -5.00 -3.22 6.29
N HIS A 100 -5.28 -3.63 5.07
CA HIS A 100 -4.50 -3.21 3.91
C HIS A 100 -5.40 -2.70 2.79
N ILE A 101 -4.79 -1.97 1.88
CA ILE A 101 -5.40 -1.49 0.64
C ILE A 101 -4.49 -1.91 -0.50
N HIS A 102 -5.02 -2.64 -1.47
CA HIS A 102 -4.31 -2.90 -2.72
C HIS A 102 -4.30 -1.64 -3.59
N LEU A 103 -3.11 -1.23 -3.99
CA LEU A 103 -2.95 -0.09 -4.90
C LEU A 103 -3.18 -0.55 -6.34
N ALA A 104 -3.80 0.31 -7.15
CA ALA A 104 -4.04 0.04 -8.57
C ALA A 104 -2.75 0.00 -9.41
N ALA A 105 -1.71 0.68 -8.95
CA ALA A 105 -0.39 0.70 -9.58
C ALA A 105 0.72 0.72 -8.51
N PRO A 106 1.94 0.24 -8.80
CA PRO A 106 3.08 0.37 -7.92
C PRO A 106 3.38 1.83 -7.60
N VAL A 107 3.84 2.10 -6.38
CA VAL A 107 4.20 3.44 -5.91
C VAL A 107 5.60 3.41 -5.32
N SER A 108 6.42 4.40 -5.66
CA SER A 108 7.75 4.56 -5.08
C SER A 108 7.68 5.11 -3.67
N HIS A 109 8.47 4.51 -2.75
CA HIS A 109 8.53 4.99 -1.38
C HIS A 109 9.27 6.34 -1.31
N ILE A 110 8.67 7.31 -0.65
CA ILE A 110 9.14 8.69 -0.58
C ILE A 110 10.55 8.85 0.01
N TRP A 111 10.97 7.96 0.91
CA TRP A 111 12.32 8.01 1.51
C TRP A 111 13.45 7.80 0.51
N TYR A 112 13.20 7.05 -0.56
CA TYR A 112 14.19 6.81 -1.61
C TYR A 112 14.19 7.87 -2.70
N PHE A 113 13.06 8.54 -2.86
CA PHE A 113 12.84 9.55 -3.90
C PHE A 113 13.07 11.00 -3.42
N LYS A 114 12.46 11.40 -2.27
CA LYS A 114 12.54 12.80 -1.73
C LYS A 114 13.74 13.04 -0.81
N GLY A 115 14.62 12.08 -0.59
CA GLY A 115 15.85 12.24 0.17
C GLY A 115 16.82 13.23 -0.51
N ILE A 116 17.69 13.88 0.27
CA ILE A 116 18.76 14.72 -0.27
C ILE A 116 20.09 14.16 0.24
N PRO A 117 20.94 13.59 -0.65
CA PRO A 117 20.67 13.28 -2.07
C PRO A 117 19.64 12.16 -2.25
N SER A 118 18.87 12.20 -3.34
CA SER A 118 17.94 11.13 -3.68
C SER A 118 18.73 9.87 -4.08
N ARG A 119 18.43 8.77 -3.41
CA ARG A 119 19.11 7.49 -3.68
C ARG A 119 18.69 6.90 -5.03
N MET A 120 17.45 7.12 -5.42
CA MET A 120 16.95 6.65 -6.71
C MET A 120 17.60 7.39 -7.87
N ASP A 121 17.79 8.70 -7.77
CA ASP A 121 18.45 9.51 -8.80
C ASP A 121 19.87 9.03 -9.06
N LEU A 122 20.61 8.76 -7.97
CA LEU A 122 22.00 8.30 -8.06
C LEU A 122 22.13 6.91 -8.68
N ILE A 123 21.24 5.97 -8.34
CA ILE A 123 21.30 4.59 -8.86
C ILE A 123 20.85 4.53 -10.32
N LEU A 124 19.84 5.31 -10.68
CA LEU A 124 19.25 5.29 -12.01
C LEU A 124 19.94 6.23 -12.99
N ASP A 125 20.81 7.12 -12.47
CA ASP A 125 21.44 8.20 -13.26
C ASP A 125 20.40 9.07 -13.99
N ILE A 126 19.32 9.41 -13.27
CA ILE A 126 18.23 10.26 -13.76
C ILE A 126 18.12 11.46 -12.84
N GLY A 127 18.19 12.67 -13.39
CA GLY A 127 18.08 13.88 -12.60
C GLY A 127 16.75 13.96 -11.83
N PRO A 128 16.74 14.52 -10.59
CA PRO A 128 15.59 14.48 -9.67
C PRO A 128 14.31 15.07 -10.27
N LYS A 129 14.40 16.14 -11.05
CA LYS A 129 13.25 16.74 -11.74
C LYS A 129 12.64 15.82 -12.79
N ASN A 130 13.48 15.06 -13.48
CA ASN A 130 13.04 14.12 -14.52
C ASN A 130 12.41 12.89 -13.89
N LEU A 131 13.04 12.35 -12.85
CA LEU A 131 12.47 11.24 -12.08
C LEU A 131 11.11 11.62 -11.49
N GLU A 132 10.97 12.84 -10.96
CA GLU A 132 9.68 13.33 -10.45
C GLU A 132 8.60 13.35 -11.53
N LYS A 133 8.91 13.85 -12.74
CA LYS A 133 7.96 13.86 -13.86
C LYS A 133 7.49 12.46 -14.25
N VAL A 134 8.40 11.49 -14.26
CA VAL A 134 8.04 10.11 -14.59
C VAL A 134 7.18 9.49 -13.50
N LEU A 135 7.58 9.60 -12.22
CA LEU A 135 6.87 9.02 -11.08
C LEU A 135 5.44 9.59 -10.90
N TYR A 136 5.24 10.87 -11.24
CA TYR A 136 3.94 11.53 -11.17
C TYR A 136 3.15 11.51 -12.48
N PHE A 137 3.52 10.64 -13.42
CA PHE A 137 2.82 10.44 -14.70
C PHE A 137 2.74 11.70 -15.58
N ALA A 138 3.73 12.60 -15.48
CA ALA A 138 3.80 13.80 -16.29
C ALA A 138 4.66 13.64 -17.56
N SER A 139 5.50 12.59 -17.63
CA SER A 139 6.36 12.32 -18.77
C SER A 139 6.63 10.83 -18.89
N TYR A 140 6.94 10.39 -20.10
CA TYR A 140 7.39 9.03 -20.41
C TYR A 140 8.89 8.90 -20.21
N ILE A 141 9.34 7.70 -19.90
CA ILE A 141 10.75 7.29 -19.94
C ILE A 141 10.93 6.16 -20.97
N VAL A 142 11.96 6.23 -21.77
CA VAL A 142 12.31 5.18 -22.72
C VAL A 142 12.97 4.02 -21.97
N ILE A 143 12.29 2.87 -21.94
CA ILE A 143 12.75 1.65 -21.27
C ILE A 143 13.57 0.80 -22.26
N ASP A 144 13.15 0.76 -23.51
CA ASP A 144 13.83 0.01 -24.56
C ASP A 144 13.74 0.80 -25.87
N PRO A 145 14.86 1.29 -26.39
CA PRO A 145 14.88 2.03 -27.66
C PRO A 145 14.65 1.15 -28.88
N GLY A 146 14.73 -0.18 -28.78
CA GLY A 146 14.63 -1.08 -29.90
C GLY A 146 15.67 -0.77 -30.99
N GLU A 147 15.25 -0.75 -32.26
CA GLU A 147 16.10 -0.42 -33.41
C GLU A 147 16.05 1.08 -33.77
N THR A 148 15.62 1.95 -32.86
CA THR A 148 15.52 3.40 -33.12
C THR A 148 16.75 4.15 -32.58
N ASP A 149 16.97 5.38 -33.10
CA ASP A 149 18.05 6.27 -32.63
C ASP A 149 17.73 7.00 -31.33
N ILE A 150 16.68 6.57 -30.62
CA ILE A 150 16.23 7.20 -29.38
C ILE A 150 17.18 6.80 -28.25
N PRO A 151 17.75 7.74 -27.48
CA PRO A 151 18.60 7.38 -26.35
C PRO A 151 17.82 6.64 -25.27
N PHE A 152 18.44 5.60 -24.71
CA PHE A 152 17.94 4.91 -23.52
C PHE A 152 17.75 5.89 -22.35
N LYS A 153 16.69 5.73 -21.55
CA LYS A 153 16.30 6.63 -20.44
C LYS A 153 15.95 8.06 -20.85
N LYS A 154 15.76 8.33 -22.13
CA LYS A 154 15.28 9.65 -22.56
C LYS A 154 13.88 9.90 -21.97
N ILE A 155 13.72 11.10 -21.42
CA ILE A 155 12.41 11.56 -20.95
C ILE A 155 11.68 12.24 -22.09
N LEU A 156 10.46 11.81 -22.35
CA LEU A 156 9.62 12.30 -23.43
C LEU A 156 8.36 12.97 -22.87
N SER A 157 8.02 14.10 -23.44
CA SER A 157 6.69 14.70 -23.28
C SER A 157 5.64 13.91 -24.07
N GLU A 158 4.37 14.15 -23.82
CA GLU A 158 3.26 13.53 -24.57
C GLU A 158 3.35 13.87 -26.08
N THR A 159 3.75 15.11 -26.43
CA THR A 159 3.90 15.55 -27.81
C THR A 159 5.05 14.82 -28.51
N GLU A 160 6.23 14.80 -27.87
CA GLU A 160 7.40 14.08 -28.41
C GLU A 160 7.13 12.57 -28.56
N TYR A 161 6.41 11.98 -27.62
CA TYR A 161 6.03 10.56 -27.73
C TYR A 161 5.15 10.29 -28.96
N ARG A 162 4.16 11.17 -29.22
CA ARG A 162 3.29 11.03 -30.41
C ARG A 162 4.08 11.19 -31.71
N GLU A 163 4.94 12.20 -31.79
CA GLU A 163 5.80 12.42 -32.96
C GLU A 163 6.70 11.22 -33.24
N LEU A 164 7.30 10.64 -32.21
CA LEU A 164 8.13 9.44 -32.37
C LEU A 164 7.30 8.21 -32.75
N CYS A 165 6.08 8.06 -32.26
CA CYS A 165 5.16 7.01 -32.67
C CYS A 165 4.75 7.14 -34.14
N GLU A 166 4.59 8.35 -34.66
CA GLU A 166 4.31 8.61 -36.07
C GLU A 166 5.54 8.30 -36.94
N GLN A 167 6.73 8.62 -36.47
CA GLN A 167 7.98 8.44 -37.20
C GLN A 167 8.43 6.98 -37.27
N TYR A 168 8.44 6.27 -36.14
CA TYR A 168 9.01 4.90 -36.02
C TYR A 168 7.95 3.81 -35.87
N GLY A 169 6.72 4.19 -35.55
CA GLY A 169 5.67 3.25 -35.20
C GLY A 169 5.65 2.95 -33.69
N SER A 170 4.45 2.74 -33.14
CA SER A 170 4.23 2.53 -31.69
C SER A 170 4.84 1.26 -31.10
N LYS A 171 5.30 0.32 -31.94
CA LYS A 171 5.94 -0.95 -31.51
C LYS A 171 7.45 -0.95 -31.68
N ALA A 172 8.04 0.09 -32.27
CA ALA A 172 9.48 0.15 -32.56
C ALA A 172 10.33 0.38 -31.30
N PHE A 173 9.76 0.97 -30.28
CA PHE A 173 10.42 1.25 -29.00
C PHE A 173 9.43 1.11 -27.86
N ARG A 174 9.92 0.96 -26.64
CA ARG A 174 9.09 0.79 -25.45
C ARG A 174 9.33 1.91 -24.44
N VAL A 175 8.24 2.52 -24.01
CA VAL A 175 8.22 3.58 -23.00
C VAL A 175 7.31 3.20 -21.84
N GLY A 176 7.49 3.85 -20.71
CA GLY A 176 6.62 3.67 -19.56
C GLY A 176 6.49 4.95 -18.74
N MET A 177 5.56 4.95 -17.80
CA MET A 177 5.35 6.01 -16.82
C MET A 177 5.19 5.41 -15.42
N GLY A 178 5.38 6.25 -14.40
CA GLY A 178 5.18 5.86 -13.01
C GLY A 178 6.27 4.98 -12.43
N ALA A 179 6.02 4.46 -11.24
CA ALA A 179 6.97 3.62 -10.52
C ALA A 179 7.19 2.25 -11.19
N GLU A 180 6.23 1.77 -11.98
CA GLU A 180 6.35 0.51 -12.72
C GLU A 180 7.44 0.59 -13.77
N ALA A 181 7.50 1.68 -14.54
CA ALA A 181 8.54 1.92 -15.54
C ALA A 181 9.94 1.97 -14.90
N ILE A 182 10.04 2.61 -13.74
CA ILE A 182 11.30 2.68 -12.97
C ILE A 182 11.71 1.31 -12.42
N LEU A 183 10.74 0.50 -11.99
CA LEU A 183 11.02 -0.87 -11.52
C LEU A 183 11.51 -1.77 -12.66
N GLU A 184 10.98 -1.60 -13.86
CA GLU A 184 11.38 -2.34 -15.04
C GLU A 184 12.78 -1.94 -15.50
N ASP A 185 13.09 -0.64 -15.54
CA ASP A 185 14.44 -0.12 -15.83
C ASP A 185 15.48 -0.68 -14.84
N ARG A 186 15.15 -0.75 -13.55
CA ARG A 186 16.03 -1.33 -12.53
C ARG A 186 16.34 -2.82 -12.78
N LYS A 187 15.39 -3.59 -13.32
CA LYS A 187 15.61 -5.00 -13.64
C LYS A 187 16.56 -5.21 -14.80
N SER A 188 16.68 -4.23 -15.71
CA SER A 188 17.60 -4.28 -16.85
C SER A 188 19.06 -3.94 -16.48
N VAL A 189 19.28 -3.39 -15.27
CA VAL A 189 20.61 -2.97 -14.78
C VAL A 189 21.29 -4.06 -13.91
N VAL A 190 20.60 -5.14 -13.57
CA VAL A 190 21.12 -6.32 -12.84
C VAL A 190 21.33 -7.46 -13.79
#